data_74758bd987d4dcaefc86e4a191725316
#
_entry.id   74758bd987d4dcaefc86e4a191725316
#
_cell.length_a   1.000
_cell.length_b   1.000
_cell.length_c   1.000
_cell.angle_alpha   90.00
_cell.angle_beta   90.00
_cell.angle_gamma   90.00
#
_symmetry.space_group_name_H-M   'P 1'
#
loop_
_entity.id
_entity.type
_entity.pdbx_description
1 polymer ?
#
loop_
_entity_poly.entity_id
_entity_poly.type
_entity_poly.pdbx_seq_one_letter_code
_entity_poly.pdbx_strand_id
1 'polypeptide(L)'
;SQPLVLTLDPRATATADDLAARRDLGLKLHALQDELDRTVNAAIAARATVAPGSAAAAKLDAAIASVVDIVHPQADEGSLLYESRLRNFIAYLNAEVDTGYVRPTAAEYTIYAKLSGDAASAEATLKAAMP
;
A
#
# COMPACT_ATOMS: atom_id res chain seq x y z
N SER A 1 33.15 22.71 -10.46
CA SER A 1 32.10 22.27 -9.50
C SER A 1 32.72 21.31 -8.51
N GLN A 2 32.53 21.53 -7.21
CA GLN A 2 32.95 20.58 -6.20
C GLN A 2 31.88 19.52 -6.02
N PRO A 3 32.25 18.24 -5.83
CA PRO A 3 31.26 17.19 -5.57
C PRO A 3 30.62 17.41 -4.19
N LEU A 4 29.30 17.26 -4.12
CA LEU A 4 28.58 17.22 -2.84
C LEU A 4 28.81 15.84 -2.19
N VAL A 5 29.39 15.83 -1.00
CA VAL A 5 29.58 14.61 -0.21
C VAL A 5 28.58 14.61 0.93
N LEU A 6 27.67 13.63 0.93
CA LEU A 6 26.72 13.41 2.02
C LEU A 6 27.35 12.43 3.01
N THR A 7 27.42 12.84 4.27
CA THR A 7 27.88 11.97 5.36
C THR A 7 26.75 11.79 6.38
N LEU A 8 26.67 10.62 7.01
CA LEU A 8 25.76 10.40 8.12
C LEU A 8 26.09 11.33 9.29
N ASP A 9 25.07 11.78 10.01
CA ASP A 9 25.26 12.50 11.27
C ASP A 9 26.06 11.60 12.22
N PRO A 10 27.20 12.06 12.77
CA PRO A 10 28.02 11.26 13.66
C PRO A 10 27.32 10.85 14.96
N ARG A 11 26.19 11.46 15.29
CA ARG A 11 25.33 11.08 16.43
C ARG A 11 24.31 10.00 16.08
N ALA A 12 24.13 9.68 14.78
CA ALA A 12 23.21 8.64 14.35
C ALA A 12 23.79 7.27 14.73
N THR A 13 22.94 6.43 15.31
CA THR A 13 23.29 5.04 15.66
C THR A 13 23.09 4.08 14.47
N ALA A 14 22.36 4.51 13.44
CA ALA A 14 22.11 3.71 12.24
C ALA A 14 23.37 3.58 11.39
N THR A 15 23.63 2.37 10.92
CA THR A 15 24.69 2.08 9.95
C THR A 15 24.19 2.31 8.52
N ALA A 16 25.12 2.37 7.56
CA ALA A 16 24.79 2.41 6.14
C ALA A 16 23.94 1.19 5.72
N ASP A 17 24.21 0.01 6.28
CA ASP A 17 23.46 -1.22 6.02
C ASP A 17 22.04 -1.15 6.59
N ASP A 18 21.84 -0.48 7.73
CA ASP A 18 20.50 -0.29 8.31
C ASP A 18 19.65 0.61 7.42
N LEU A 19 20.24 1.69 6.91
CA LEU A 19 19.56 2.60 5.98
C LEU A 19 19.29 1.92 4.63
N ALA A 20 20.21 1.10 4.13
CA ALA A 20 19.99 0.32 2.92
C ALA A 20 18.83 -0.67 3.08
N ALA A 21 18.80 -1.42 4.19
CA ALA A 21 17.71 -2.35 4.48
C ALA A 21 16.35 -1.64 4.58
N ARG A 22 16.31 -0.44 5.18
CA ARG A 22 15.10 0.39 5.28
C ARG A 22 14.64 0.88 3.92
N ARG A 23 15.56 1.44 3.12
CA ARG A 23 15.25 1.84 1.74
C ARG A 23 14.70 0.67 0.92
N ASP A 24 15.31 -0.50 1.03
CA ASP A 24 14.90 -1.67 0.26
C ASP A 24 13.50 -2.16 0.64
N LEU A 25 13.14 -2.11 1.94
CA LEU A 25 11.76 -2.40 2.37
C LEU A 25 10.78 -1.31 1.91
N GLY A 26 11.14 -0.04 1.99
CA GLY A 26 10.34 1.07 1.49
C GLY A 26 10.04 0.94 0.00
N LEU A 27 11.05 0.65 -0.83
CA LEU A 27 10.87 0.42 -2.27
C LEU A 27 9.94 -0.76 -2.57
N LYS A 28 10.00 -1.83 -1.78
CA LYS A 28 9.08 -2.97 -1.91
C LYS A 28 7.64 -2.58 -1.55
N LEU A 29 7.46 -1.77 -0.52
CA LEU A 29 6.14 -1.27 -0.12
C LEU A 29 5.53 -0.34 -1.15
N HIS A 30 6.32 0.58 -1.71
CA HIS A 30 5.89 1.42 -2.83
C HIS A 30 5.48 0.59 -4.04
N ALA A 31 6.29 -0.39 -4.44
CA ALA A 31 5.95 -1.26 -5.55
C ALA A 31 4.67 -2.08 -5.31
N LEU A 32 4.48 -2.57 -4.08
CA LEU A 32 3.26 -3.29 -3.69
C LEU A 32 2.02 -2.39 -3.78
N GLN A 33 2.12 -1.16 -3.28
CA GLN A 33 1.03 -0.20 -3.34
C GLN A 33 0.70 0.20 -4.78
N ASP A 34 1.71 0.47 -5.61
CA ASP A 34 1.54 0.83 -7.02
C ASP A 34 0.85 -0.28 -7.82
N GLU A 35 1.18 -1.55 -7.57
CA GLU A 35 0.55 -2.69 -8.26
C GLU A 35 -0.91 -2.83 -7.85
N LEU A 36 -1.18 -2.75 -6.54
CA LEU A 36 -2.53 -2.81 -6.01
C LEU A 36 -3.39 -1.64 -6.56
N ASP A 37 -2.86 -0.42 -6.52
CA ASP A 37 -3.56 0.78 -7.02
C ASP A 37 -3.84 0.70 -8.52
N ARG A 38 -2.92 0.16 -9.33
CA ARG A 38 -3.18 -0.12 -10.76
C ARG A 38 -4.34 -1.09 -10.97
N THR A 39 -4.38 -2.18 -10.19
CA THR A 39 -5.44 -3.18 -10.28
C THR A 39 -6.78 -2.63 -9.82
N VAL A 40 -6.82 -1.84 -8.74
CA VAL A 40 -8.02 -1.15 -8.27
C VAL A 40 -8.53 -0.16 -9.33
N ASN A 41 -7.66 0.66 -9.91
CA ASN A 41 -8.04 1.61 -10.95
C ASN A 41 -8.59 0.91 -12.20
N ALA A 42 -8.04 -0.23 -12.59
CA ALA A 42 -8.58 -1.04 -13.68
C ALA A 42 -9.98 -1.57 -13.35
N ALA A 43 -10.20 -2.04 -12.11
CA ALA A 43 -11.51 -2.51 -11.66
C ALA A 43 -12.55 -1.37 -11.62
N ILE A 44 -12.17 -0.16 -11.18
CA ILE A 44 -13.03 1.02 -11.19
C ILE A 44 -13.40 1.39 -12.64
N ALA A 45 -12.44 1.37 -13.56
CA ALA A 45 -12.69 1.61 -14.97
C ALA A 45 -13.63 0.55 -15.57
N ALA A 46 -13.43 -0.73 -15.28
CA ALA A 46 -14.32 -1.80 -15.70
C ALA A 46 -15.72 -1.62 -15.11
N ARG A 47 -15.83 -1.22 -13.83
CA ARG A 47 -17.12 -0.94 -13.18
C ARG A 47 -17.94 0.12 -13.91
N ALA A 48 -17.29 1.13 -14.48
CA ALA A 48 -17.95 2.19 -15.24
C ALA A 48 -18.58 1.69 -16.57
N THR A 49 -18.14 0.53 -17.08
CA THR A 49 -18.67 -0.06 -18.33
C THR A 49 -19.82 -1.04 -18.11
N VAL A 50 -20.07 -1.43 -16.86
CA VAL A 50 -21.07 -2.44 -16.49
C VAL A 50 -22.39 -1.77 -16.10
N ALA A 51 -23.51 -2.36 -16.50
CA ALA A 51 -24.85 -1.82 -16.22
C ALA A 51 -25.06 -1.65 -14.69
N PRO A 52 -25.50 -0.46 -14.24
CA PRO A 52 -25.83 -0.24 -12.83
C PRO A 52 -26.86 -1.25 -12.32
N GLY A 53 -26.66 -1.75 -11.08
CA GLY A 53 -27.57 -2.71 -10.46
C GLY A 53 -27.44 -4.15 -10.95
N SER A 54 -26.56 -4.44 -11.92
CA SER A 54 -26.30 -5.80 -12.38
C SER A 54 -25.49 -6.62 -11.34
N ALA A 55 -25.56 -7.95 -11.44
CA ALA A 55 -24.74 -8.84 -10.60
C ALA A 55 -23.23 -8.60 -10.81
N ALA A 56 -22.81 -8.28 -12.03
CA ALA A 56 -21.42 -7.93 -12.34
C ALA A 56 -21.00 -6.62 -11.66
N ALA A 57 -21.88 -5.61 -11.64
CA ALA A 57 -21.65 -4.37 -10.91
C ALA A 57 -21.48 -4.62 -9.40
N ALA A 58 -22.38 -5.38 -8.80
CA ALA A 58 -22.32 -5.71 -7.38
C ALA A 58 -21.04 -6.48 -7.01
N LYS A 59 -20.60 -7.40 -7.89
CA LYS A 59 -19.35 -8.15 -7.70
C LYS A 59 -18.12 -7.25 -7.72
N LEU A 60 -18.04 -6.31 -8.67
CA LEU A 60 -16.97 -5.32 -8.75
C LEU A 60 -16.99 -4.37 -7.56
N ASP A 61 -18.16 -3.85 -7.17
CA ASP A 61 -18.30 -2.95 -6.03
C ASP A 61 -17.82 -3.62 -4.74
N ALA A 62 -18.17 -4.88 -4.51
CA ALA A 62 -17.71 -5.65 -3.35
C ALA A 62 -16.19 -5.89 -3.36
N ALA A 63 -15.63 -6.25 -4.52
CA ALA A 63 -14.19 -6.46 -4.68
C ALA A 63 -13.39 -5.16 -4.43
N ILE A 64 -13.82 -4.04 -4.97
CA ILE A 64 -13.19 -2.73 -4.77
C ILE A 64 -13.28 -2.32 -3.29
N ALA A 65 -14.46 -2.43 -2.68
CA ALA A 65 -14.70 -2.04 -1.29
C ALA A 65 -13.88 -2.86 -0.28
N SER A 66 -13.46 -4.07 -0.62
CA SER A 66 -12.56 -4.86 0.23
C SER A 66 -11.14 -4.30 0.32
N VAL A 67 -10.73 -3.50 -0.67
CA VAL A 67 -9.36 -2.97 -0.80
C VAL A 67 -9.28 -1.51 -0.44
N VAL A 68 -10.26 -0.72 -0.87
CA VAL A 68 -10.27 0.74 -0.71
C VAL A 68 -11.69 1.24 -0.47
N ASP A 69 -11.84 2.22 0.43
CA ASP A 69 -13.10 2.96 0.55
C ASP A 69 -13.04 4.18 -0.38
N ILE A 70 -13.73 4.09 -1.52
CA ILE A 70 -13.82 5.18 -2.49
C ILE A 70 -14.88 6.23 -2.13
N VAL A 71 -15.80 5.89 -1.22
CA VAL A 71 -16.89 6.79 -0.80
C VAL A 71 -16.41 7.73 0.31
N HIS A 72 -15.58 7.20 1.21
CA HIS A 72 -15.03 7.95 2.32
C HIS A 72 -13.49 7.94 2.22
N PRO A 73 -12.92 8.70 1.27
CA PRO A 73 -11.47 8.81 1.18
C PRO A 73 -10.96 9.30 2.52
N GLN A 74 -10.06 8.55 3.13
CA GLN A 74 -9.54 8.86 4.46
C GLN A 74 -8.74 10.17 4.43
N ALA A 75 -9.37 11.24 4.88
CA ALA A 75 -8.67 12.33 5.53
C ALA A 75 -8.20 11.87 6.92
N ASP A 76 -7.30 12.59 7.56
CA ASP A 76 -6.74 12.23 8.88
C ASP A 76 -7.82 11.89 9.94
N GLU A 77 -8.97 12.53 9.88
CA GLU A 77 -10.12 12.27 10.75
C GLU A 77 -10.96 11.06 10.32
N GLY A 78 -10.85 10.62 9.08
CA GLY A 78 -11.63 9.50 8.52
C GLY A 78 -11.29 8.16 9.16
N SER A 79 -10.05 8.00 9.62
CA SER A 79 -9.60 6.78 10.30
C SER A 79 -10.30 6.49 11.63
N LEU A 80 -10.91 7.49 12.25
CA LEU A 80 -11.71 7.36 13.48
C LEU A 80 -13.16 6.97 13.22
N LEU A 81 -13.66 7.25 12.00
CA LEU A 81 -15.08 7.07 11.65
C LEU A 81 -15.31 5.88 10.72
N TYR A 82 -14.30 5.50 9.92
CA TYR A 82 -14.42 4.46 8.91
C TYR A 82 -13.33 3.41 9.06
N GLU A 83 -13.70 2.17 8.79
CA GLU A 83 -12.78 1.04 8.88
C GLU A 83 -11.66 1.16 7.83
N SER A 84 -10.41 1.02 8.27
CA SER A 84 -9.26 0.95 7.37
C SER A 84 -9.33 -0.28 6.47
N ARG A 85 -9.03 -0.11 5.20
CA ARG A 85 -8.97 -1.17 4.20
C ARG A 85 -7.52 -1.58 3.92
N LEU A 86 -7.33 -2.62 3.13
CA LEU A 86 -6.01 -3.16 2.82
C LEU A 86 -5.01 -2.10 2.34
N ARG A 87 -5.44 -1.21 1.43
CA ARG A 87 -4.62 -0.10 0.93
C ARG A 87 -4.10 0.80 2.05
N ASN A 88 -4.92 1.06 3.07
CA ASN A 88 -4.53 1.90 4.20
C ASN A 88 -3.45 1.23 5.06
N PHE A 89 -3.56 -0.09 5.30
CA PHE A 89 -2.55 -0.82 6.07
C PHE A 89 -1.19 -0.84 5.37
N ILE A 90 -1.17 -0.95 4.03
CA ILE A 90 0.08 -0.83 3.25
C ILE A 90 0.66 0.58 3.39
N ALA A 91 -0.18 1.62 3.27
CA ALA A 91 0.25 3.00 3.41
C ALA A 91 0.77 3.31 4.83
N TYR A 92 0.16 2.77 5.87
CA TYR A 92 0.63 2.94 7.25
C TYR A 92 2.00 2.31 7.46
N LEU A 93 2.21 1.06 7.01
CA LEU A 93 3.53 0.44 7.11
C LEU A 93 4.58 1.20 6.30
N ASN A 94 4.21 1.71 5.12
CA ASN A 94 5.11 2.51 4.30
C ASN A 94 5.53 3.80 5.02
N ALA A 95 4.58 4.52 5.65
CA ALA A 95 4.87 5.72 6.41
C ALA A 95 5.80 5.43 7.61
N GLU A 96 5.61 4.34 8.33
CA GLU A 96 6.49 3.90 9.43
C GLU A 96 7.90 3.61 8.92
N VAL A 97 8.01 2.89 7.80
CA VAL A 97 9.31 2.58 7.19
C VAL A 97 9.99 3.85 6.67
N ASP A 98 9.29 4.76 6.01
CA ASP A 98 9.86 5.99 5.43
C ASP A 98 10.34 6.97 6.50
N THR A 99 9.65 7.05 7.65
CA THR A 99 10.01 7.99 8.74
C THR A 99 11.05 7.44 9.71
N GLY A 100 11.37 6.17 9.65
CA GLY A 100 12.32 5.55 10.56
C GLY A 100 13.79 5.87 10.23
N TYR A 101 14.63 5.80 11.26
CA TYR A 101 16.07 6.09 11.19
C TYR A 101 16.96 4.89 11.52
N VAL A 102 16.36 3.72 11.74
CA VAL A 102 17.07 2.49 12.12
C VAL A 102 16.68 1.35 11.18
N ARG A 103 17.38 0.23 11.26
CA ARG A 103 17.02 -0.99 10.51
C ARG A 103 15.55 -1.35 10.76
N PRO A 104 14.79 -1.77 9.74
CA PRO A 104 13.45 -2.29 9.93
C PRO A 104 13.45 -3.46 10.91
N THR A 105 12.44 -3.50 11.76
CA THR A 105 12.25 -4.55 12.77
C THR A 105 11.75 -5.85 12.14
N ALA A 106 11.91 -6.96 12.85
CA ALA A 106 11.33 -8.24 12.45
C ALA A 106 9.79 -8.16 12.29
N ALA A 107 9.13 -7.32 13.11
CA ALA A 107 7.68 -7.09 13.01
C ALA A 107 7.29 -6.41 11.70
N GLU A 108 8.02 -5.37 11.26
CA GLU A 108 7.78 -4.69 9.99
C GLU A 108 7.91 -5.66 8.79
N TYR A 109 8.91 -6.54 8.79
CA TYR A 109 9.04 -7.57 7.77
C TYR A 109 7.91 -8.61 7.81
N THR A 110 7.45 -9.01 9.00
CA THR A 110 6.33 -9.93 9.16
C THR A 110 5.01 -9.31 8.64
N ILE A 111 4.77 -8.03 8.97
CA ILE A 111 3.60 -7.29 8.49
C ILE A 111 3.68 -7.14 6.98
N TYR A 112 4.85 -6.78 6.42
CA TYR A 112 5.04 -6.68 4.97
C TYR A 112 4.70 -8.01 4.26
N ALA A 113 5.19 -9.15 4.77
CA ALA A 113 4.92 -10.46 4.18
C ALA A 113 3.41 -10.78 4.19
N LYS A 114 2.72 -10.46 5.30
CA LYS A 114 1.26 -10.62 5.40
C LYS A 114 0.53 -9.74 4.38
N LEU A 115 0.84 -8.44 4.35
CA LEU A 115 0.19 -7.49 3.44
C LEU A 115 0.45 -7.83 1.97
N SER A 116 1.63 -8.37 1.63
CA SER A 116 1.94 -8.84 0.27
C SER A 116 1.04 -10.02 -0.12
N GLY A 117 0.79 -10.97 0.79
CA GLY A 117 -0.13 -12.08 0.56
C GLY A 117 -1.58 -11.63 0.42
N ASP A 118 -2.00 -10.71 1.29
CA ASP A 118 -3.35 -10.13 1.24
C ASP A 118 -3.56 -9.35 -0.08
N ALA A 119 -2.57 -8.58 -0.53
CA ALA A 119 -2.62 -7.83 -1.78
C ALA A 119 -2.72 -8.76 -3.00
N ALA A 120 -1.91 -9.81 -3.06
CA ALA A 120 -1.99 -10.81 -4.14
C ALA A 120 -3.38 -11.46 -4.23
N SER A 121 -3.98 -11.78 -3.07
CA SER A 121 -5.33 -12.35 -2.99
C SER A 121 -6.40 -11.35 -3.44
N ALA A 122 -6.27 -10.10 -3.03
CA ALA A 122 -7.18 -9.02 -3.42
C ALA A 122 -7.10 -8.72 -4.91
N GLU A 123 -5.90 -8.68 -5.49
CA GLU A 123 -5.69 -8.51 -6.93
C GLU A 123 -6.32 -9.65 -7.75
N ALA A 124 -6.16 -10.90 -7.30
CA ALA A 124 -6.81 -12.04 -7.95
C ALA A 124 -8.34 -11.90 -7.92
N THR A 125 -8.90 -11.45 -6.80
CA THR A 125 -10.34 -11.20 -6.64
C THR A 125 -10.82 -10.08 -7.56
N LEU A 126 -10.10 -8.96 -7.63
CA LEU A 126 -10.40 -7.84 -8.51
C LEU A 126 -10.36 -8.27 -9.98
N LYS A 127 -9.30 -8.97 -10.40
CA LYS A 127 -9.12 -9.50 -11.76
C LYS A 127 -10.25 -10.46 -12.14
N ALA A 128 -10.67 -11.35 -11.22
CA ALA A 128 -11.79 -12.28 -11.46
C ALA A 128 -13.18 -11.60 -11.45
N ALA A 129 -13.28 -10.38 -10.94
CA ALA A 129 -14.52 -9.62 -10.97
C ALA A 129 -14.68 -8.79 -12.26
N MET A 130 -13.60 -8.48 -12.95
CA MET A 130 -13.63 -7.78 -14.22
C MET A 130 -14.18 -8.67 -15.36
N PRO A 131 -14.90 -8.08 -16.35
CA PRO A 131 -15.42 -8.81 -17.50
C PRO A 131 -14.31 -9.33 -18.43
#